data_3ea15b89fb0d1aada3a1d979a1419abf
#
_entry.id   3ea15b89fb0d1aada3a1d979a1419abf
#
_cell.length_a   1.000
_cell.length_b   1.000
_cell.length_c   1.000
_cell.angle_alpha   90.00
_cell.angle_beta   90.00
_cell.angle_gamma   90.00
#
_symmetry.space_group_name_H-M   'P 1'
#
loop_
_entity.id
_entity.type
_entity.pdbx_description
1 polymer ?
#
loop_
_entity_poly.entity_id
_entity_poly.type
_entity_poly.pdbx_seq_one_letter_code
_entity_poly.pdbx_strand_id
1 'polypeptide(L)'
;MSKLALRAASLAPTTFDADANTIEAVISTGADVQRAGYIERLPIGNADLRGIAGAPVLDAHRQDGVQRVLGVIEKAWKAGGEIRALIKLSSREDVAGIVRDIADGILRNLSIGYRVKTWADSTSSKGERVRTALAWSIHEASFVPIGADAGAVTRSIP
;
A
#
# COMPACT_ATOMS: atom_id res chain seq x y z
N MET A 1 16.85 -28.18 -5.12
CA MET A 1 15.74 -28.24 -6.09
C MET A 1 14.38 -28.04 -5.44
N SER A 2 14.09 -28.71 -4.31
CA SER A 2 12.82 -28.58 -3.59
C SER A 2 12.50 -27.17 -3.12
N LYS A 3 13.50 -26.39 -2.68
CA LYS A 3 13.27 -25.02 -2.17
C LYS A 3 12.80 -24.02 -3.23
N LEU A 4 13.23 -24.17 -4.46
CA LEU A 4 12.80 -23.28 -5.55
C LEU A 4 11.38 -23.59 -6.01
N ALA A 5 11.06 -24.88 -6.09
CA ALA A 5 9.72 -25.34 -6.43
C ALA A 5 8.67 -24.96 -5.39
N LEU A 6 9.03 -25.00 -4.10
CA LEU A 6 8.14 -24.62 -3.00
C LEU A 6 7.90 -23.10 -2.96
N ARG A 7 8.87 -22.27 -3.36
CA ARG A 7 8.69 -20.82 -3.42
C ARG A 7 7.79 -20.37 -4.57
N ALA A 8 7.73 -21.14 -5.64
CA ALA A 8 6.86 -20.87 -6.78
C ALA A 8 5.42 -21.34 -6.56
N ALA A 9 5.16 -22.11 -5.50
CA ALA A 9 3.93 -22.88 -5.35
C ALA A 9 2.73 -22.05 -4.83
N SER A 10 2.93 -20.85 -4.27
CA SER A 10 1.80 -20.07 -3.76
C SER A 10 2.06 -18.59 -3.87
N LEU A 11 1.20 -17.89 -4.61
CA LEU A 11 1.13 -16.45 -4.69
C LEU A 11 0.14 -15.87 -3.67
N ALA A 12 -0.72 -16.72 -3.11
CA ALA A 12 -1.74 -16.28 -2.16
C ALA A 12 -1.09 -15.75 -0.88
N PRO A 13 -1.47 -14.55 -0.43
CA PRO A 13 -0.93 -13.99 0.81
C PRO A 13 -1.42 -14.76 2.02
N THR A 14 -0.51 -15.13 2.92
CA THR A 14 -0.85 -15.93 4.10
C THR A 14 -1.59 -15.14 5.17
N THR A 15 -1.62 -13.80 5.09
CA THR A 15 -2.35 -12.95 6.04
C THR A 15 -3.82 -12.80 5.70
N PHE A 16 -4.28 -13.34 4.57
CA PHE A 16 -5.71 -13.29 4.22
C PHE A 16 -6.50 -14.20 5.16
N ASP A 17 -7.49 -13.61 5.83
CA ASP A 17 -8.42 -14.29 6.73
C ASP A 17 -9.80 -14.25 6.09
N ALA A 18 -10.25 -15.42 5.59
CA ALA A 18 -11.54 -15.53 4.91
C ALA A 18 -12.72 -15.28 5.85
N ASP A 19 -12.61 -15.68 7.12
CA ASP A 19 -13.70 -15.51 8.08
C ASP A 19 -13.90 -14.03 8.44
N ALA A 20 -12.81 -13.31 8.69
CA ALA A 20 -12.85 -11.89 8.99
C ALA A 20 -12.91 -11.02 7.73
N ASN A 21 -12.62 -11.57 6.56
CA ASN A 21 -12.45 -10.87 5.29
C ASN A 21 -11.41 -9.74 5.39
N THR A 22 -10.28 -10.06 6.00
CA THR A 22 -9.19 -9.11 6.21
C THR A 22 -7.91 -9.60 5.57
N ILE A 23 -7.04 -8.65 5.25
CA ILE A 23 -5.71 -8.92 4.74
C ILE A 23 -4.74 -7.89 5.31
N GLU A 24 -3.52 -8.31 5.58
CA GLU A 24 -2.45 -7.42 5.95
C GLU A 24 -1.64 -7.03 4.72
N ALA A 25 -1.26 -5.77 4.61
CA ALA A 25 -0.50 -5.25 3.49
C ALA A 25 0.60 -4.31 3.97
N VAL A 26 1.71 -4.28 3.23
CA VAL A 26 2.66 -3.19 3.27
C VAL A 26 2.11 -2.12 2.33
N ILE A 27 1.84 -0.93 2.85
CA ILE A 27 1.27 0.16 2.03
C ILE A 27 2.30 1.23 1.67
N SER A 28 3.44 1.27 2.34
CA SER A 28 4.58 2.11 1.96
C SER A 28 5.87 1.56 2.53
N THR A 29 6.93 1.57 1.73
CA THR A 29 8.29 1.19 2.18
C THR A 29 9.19 2.41 2.36
N GLY A 30 8.73 3.61 2.00
CA GLY A 30 9.56 4.80 1.97
C GLY A 30 10.54 4.83 0.81
N ALA A 31 10.42 3.93 -0.17
CA ALA A 31 11.28 3.90 -1.34
C ALA A 31 11.18 5.21 -2.13
N ASP A 32 12.31 5.67 -2.64
CA ASP A 32 12.35 6.84 -3.51
C ASP A 32 11.55 6.56 -4.79
N VAL A 33 10.77 7.53 -5.23
CA VAL A 33 9.99 7.44 -6.47
C VAL A 33 10.42 8.54 -7.42
N GLN A 34 10.80 8.14 -8.64
CA GLN A 34 11.13 9.09 -9.68
C GLN A 34 9.86 9.76 -10.19
N ARG A 35 9.82 11.07 -10.10
CA ARG A 35 8.77 11.91 -10.67
C ARG A 35 9.33 12.71 -11.84
N ALA A 36 8.50 13.49 -12.49
CA ALA A 36 8.94 14.39 -13.55
C ALA A 36 9.83 15.51 -12.96
N GLY A 37 11.14 15.40 -13.20
CA GLY A 37 12.11 16.40 -12.79
C GLY A 37 12.62 16.32 -11.35
N TYR A 38 12.20 15.33 -10.56
CA TYR A 38 12.66 15.17 -9.17
C TYR A 38 12.45 13.76 -8.65
N ILE A 39 13.18 13.44 -7.58
CA ILE A 39 12.96 12.24 -6.77
C ILE A 39 12.08 12.63 -5.58
N GLU A 40 10.98 11.90 -5.39
CA GLU A 40 10.11 12.05 -4.23
C GLU A 40 10.49 11.06 -3.16
N ARG A 41 10.62 11.55 -1.93
CA ARG A 41 10.96 10.73 -0.76
C ARG A 41 9.94 10.97 0.35
N LEU A 42 9.33 9.86 0.82
CA LEU A 42 8.35 9.87 1.90
C LEU A 42 8.90 9.04 3.07
N PRO A 43 9.74 9.64 3.95
CA PRO A 43 10.33 8.89 5.06
C PRO A 43 9.25 8.34 5.99
N ILE A 44 9.34 7.06 6.29
CA ILE A 44 8.37 6.36 7.14
C ILE A 44 8.27 7.02 8.53
N GLY A 45 9.41 7.40 9.08
CA GLY A 45 9.45 8.06 10.39
C GLY A 45 8.65 9.36 10.47
N ASN A 46 8.47 10.05 9.35
CA ASN A 46 7.77 11.33 9.27
C ASN A 46 6.26 11.19 8.98
N ALA A 47 5.78 9.97 8.77
CA ALA A 47 4.36 9.72 8.56
C ALA A 47 3.57 9.85 9.85
N ASP A 48 2.48 10.60 9.80
CA ASP A 48 1.50 10.68 10.88
C ASP A 48 0.37 9.70 10.60
N LEU A 49 0.28 8.65 11.40
CA LEU A 49 -0.74 7.61 11.25
C LEU A 49 -1.98 7.83 12.11
N ARG A 50 -2.04 8.94 12.87
CA ARG A 50 -3.24 9.28 13.63
C ARG A 50 -4.40 9.53 12.67
N GLY A 51 -5.54 8.95 12.95
CA GLY A 51 -6.72 9.11 12.11
C GLY A 51 -6.74 8.28 10.84
N ILE A 52 -5.77 7.39 10.62
CA ILE A 52 -5.76 6.52 9.44
C ILE A 52 -6.84 5.43 9.51
N ALA A 53 -7.26 5.03 10.70
CA ALA A 53 -8.35 4.06 10.86
C ALA A 53 -9.64 4.61 10.25
N GLY A 54 -10.27 3.82 9.38
CA GLY A 54 -11.44 4.24 8.63
C GLY A 54 -11.13 4.82 7.25
N ALA A 55 -9.86 5.00 6.90
CA ALA A 55 -9.49 5.45 5.56
C ALA A 55 -9.93 4.43 4.50
N PRO A 56 -10.48 4.88 3.35
CA PRO A 56 -10.95 3.96 2.34
C PRO A 56 -9.81 3.26 1.62
N VAL A 57 -10.10 2.02 1.22
CA VAL A 57 -9.26 1.26 0.28
C VAL A 57 -10.00 1.25 -1.05
N LEU A 58 -9.36 1.79 -2.08
CA LEU A 58 -10.00 2.11 -3.35
C LEU A 58 -9.50 1.23 -4.51
N ASP A 59 -10.23 1.29 -5.61
CA ASP A 59 -9.86 0.74 -6.91
C ASP A 59 -9.05 1.80 -7.67
N ALA A 60 -7.74 1.62 -7.73
CA ALA A 60 -6.81 2.46 -8.51
C ALA A 60 -7.03 3.97 -8.31
N HIS A 61 -7.16 4.41 -7.05
CA HIS A 61 -7.37 5.80 -6.64
C HIS A 61 -8.67 6.43 -7.14
N ARG A 62 -9.61 5.63 -7.63
CA ARG A 62 -10.85 6.14 -8.20
C ARG A 62 -11.81 6.58 -7.10
N GLN A 63 -12.34 7.78 -7.26
CA GLN A 63 -13.23 8.43 -6.28
C GLN A 63 -14.58 8.82 -6.92
N ASP A 64 -14.89 8.25 -8.08
CA ASP A 64 -16.03 8.60 -8.90
C ASP A 64 -17.32 7.84 -8.54
N GLY A 65 -17.35 7.23 -7.37
CA GLY A 65 -18.53 6.53 -6.87
C GLY A 65 -18.21 5.62 -5.69
N VAL A 66 -19.24 5.32 -4.90
CA VAL A 66 -19.11 4.47 -3.71
C VAL A 66 -18.74 3.03 -4.06
N GLN A 67 -19.03 2.57 -5.27
CA GLN A 67 -18.65 1.24 -5.74
C GLN A 67 -17.13 1.07 -5.89
N ARG A 68 -16.36 2.16 -5.89
CA ARG A 68 -14.89 2.13 -5.94
C ARG A 68 -14.26 1.78 -4.61
N VAL A 69 -15.03 1.78 -3.54
CA VAL A 69 -14.53 1.42 -2.21
C VAL A 69 -14.50 -0.11 -2.10
N LEU A 70 -13.29 -0.66 -2.05
CA LEU A 70 -13.05 -2.10 -1.93
C LEU A 70 -12.96 -2.56 -0.49
N GLY A 71 -12.73 -1.63 0.43
CA GLY A 71 -12.57 -1.94 1.84
C GLY A 71 -12.19 -0.70 2.63
N VAL A 72 -11.71 -0.94 3.84
CA VAL A 72 -11.34 0.11 4.79
C VAL A 72 -10.08 -0.31 5.55
N ILE A 73 -9.23 0.66 5.89
CA ILE A 73 -8.12 0.42 6.80
C ILE A 73 -8.66 0.35 8.22
N GLU A 74 -8.52 -0.80 8.87
CA GLU A 74 -8.89 -0.95 10.27
C GLU A 74 -7.84 -0.34 11.19
N LYS A 75 -6.57 -0.58 10.87
CA LYS A 75 -5.42 -0.02 11.60
C LYS A 75 -4.19 -0.03 10.72
N ALA A 76 -3.23 0.82 11.04
CA ALA A 76 -1.92 0.82 10.42
C ALA A 76 -0.84 1.10 11.47
N TRP A 77 0.36 0.61 11.22
CA TRP A 77 1.49 0.74 12.13
C TRP A 77 2.80 0.75 11.36
N LYS A 78 3.84 1.25 12.01
CA LYS A 78 5.21 1.23 11.47
C LYS A 78 5.94 0.00 12.01
N ALA A 79 6.56 -0.76 11.13
CA ALA A 79 7.35 -1.92 11.50
C ALA A 79 8.37 -2.23 10.40
N GLY A 80 9.61 -2.56 10.79
CA GLY A 80 10.64 -2.94 9.84
C GLY A 80 10.95 -1.87 8.78
N GLY A 81 10.81 -0.59 9.11
CA GLY A 81 11.05 0.51 8.18
C GLY A 81 9.95 0.71 7.15
N GLU A 82 8.79 0.11 7.33
CA GLU A 82 7.65 0.21 6.43
C GLU A 82 6.36 0.53 7.18
N ILE A 83 5.34 0.95 6.46
CA ILE A 83 3.98 1.11 6.99
C ILE A 83 3.17 -0.10 6.57
N ARG A 84 2.61 -0.79 7.55
CA ARG A 84 1.72 -1.93 7.38
C ARG A 84 0.32 -1.56 7.78
N ALA A 85 -0.66 -2.19 7.14
CA ALA A 85 -2.08 -1.96 7.41
C ALA A 85 -2.84 -3.27 7.46
N LEU A 86 -3.83 -3.33 8.33
CA LEU A 86 -4.86 -4.35 8.32
C LEU A 86 -6.05 -3.79 7.56
N ILE A 87 -6.42 -4.43 6.47
CA ILE A 87 -7.48 -4.01 5.57
C ILE A 87 -8.67 -4.93 5.73
N LYS A 88 -9.83 -4.37 6.02
CA LYS A 88 -11.12 -5.05 5.97
C LYS A 88 -11.67 -4.90 4.56
N LEU A 89 -11.86 -6.02 3.86
CA LEU A 89 -12.40 -6.02 2.50
C LEU A 89 -13.92 -6.03 2.50
N SER A 90 -14.50 -5.45 1.45
CA SER A 90 -15.94 -5.43 1.25
C SER A 90 -16.47 -6.82 0.89
N SER A 91 -17.64 -7.16 1.41
CA SER A 91 -18.35 -8.39 1.05
C SER A 91 -19.42 -8.19 -0.02
N ARG A 92 -19.49 -7.01 -0.65
CA ARG A 92 -20.44 -6.74 -1.75
C ARG A 92 -20.17 -7.67 -2.94
N GLU A 93 -21.26 -8.08 -3.61
CA GLU A 93 -21.15 -8.97 -4.77
C GLU A 93 -20.43 -8.31 -5.95
N ASP A 94 -20.60 -7.02 -6.16
CA ASP A 94 -20.00 -6.30 -7.28
C ASP A 94 -18.46 -6.19 -7.20
N VAL A 95 -17.87 -6.45 -6.03
CA VAL A 95 -16.41 -6.50 -5.85
C VAL A 95 -15.88 -7.91 -5.52
N ALA A 96 -16.74 -8.90 -5.51
CA ALA A 96 -16.37 -10.25 -5.11
C ALA A 96 -15.24 -10.85 -5.96
N GLY A 97 -15.22 -10.59 -7.26
CA GLY A 97 -14.15 -11.01 -8.15
C GLY A 97 -12.80 -10.35 -7.83
N ILE A 98 -12.83 -9.08 -7.52
CA ILE A 98 -11.63 -8.33 -7.10
C ILE A 98 -11.11 -8.88 -5.77
N VAL A 99 -11.98 -9.10 -4.80
CA VAL A 99 -11.60 -9.66 -3.49
C VAL A 99 -11.01 -11.06 -3.65
N ARG A 100 -11.57 -11.85 -4.53
CA ARG A 100 -11.02 -13.20 -4.84
C ARG A 100 -9.61 -13.09 -5.43
N ASP A 101 -9.37 -12.17 -6.34
CA ASP A 101 -8.04 -11.93 -6.90
C ASP A 101 -7.05 -11.46 -5.85
N ILE A 102 -7.49 -10.67 -4.89
CA ILE A 102 -6.66 -10.27 -3.74
C ILE A 102 -6.33 -11.49 -2.88
N ALA A 103 -7.32 -12.32 -2.56
CA ALA A 103 -7.14 -13.53 -1.76
C ALA A 103 -6.20 -14.54 -2.44
N ASP A 104 -6.24 -14.62 -3.76
CA ASP A 104 -5.42 -15.54 -4.55
C ASP A 104 -4.02 -14.99 -4.87
N GLY A 105 -3.73 -13.74 -4.52
CA GLY A 105 -2.45 -13.10 -4.81
C GLY A 105 -2.29 -12.65 -6.26
N ILE A 106 -3.36 -12.62 -7.04
CA ILE A 106 -3.36 -12.10 -8.41
C ILE A 106 -3.26 -10.58 -8.40
N LEU A 107 -4.09 -9.92 -7.58
CA LEU A 107 -4.07 -8.49 -7.34
C LEU A 107 -3.42 -8.24 -5.98
N ARG A 108 -2.22 -7.67 -5.97
CA ARG A 108 -1.39 -7.60 -4.77
C ARG A 108 -0.69 -6.26 -4.53
N ASN A 109 -0.68 -5.37 -5.50
CA ASN A 109 0.05 -4.11 -5.41
C ASN A 109 -0.82 -3.03 -4.77
N LEU A 110 -0.20 -2.28 -3.85
CA LEU A 110 -0.84 -1.17 -3.16
C LEU A 110 -0.19 0.15 -3.57
N SER A 111 -0.99 1.19 -3.55
CA SER A 111 -0.54 2.57 -3.71
C SER A 111 -1.28 3.43 -2.70
N ILE A 112 -0.68 4.48 -2.22
CA ILE A 112 -1.29 5.37 -1.23
C ILE A 112 -1.63 6.72 -1.83
N GLY A 113 -2.74 7.30 -1.37
CA GLY A 113 -3.04 8.72 -1.48
C GLY A 113 -2.60 9.39 -0.19
N TYR A 114 -1.80 10.45 -0.30
CA TYR A 114 -1.18 11.08 0.85
C TYR A 114 -1.18 12.59 0.70
N ARG A 115 -0.98 13.26 1.82
CA ARG A 115 -0.82 14.71 1.89
C ARG A 115 0.49 15.03 2.59
N VAL A 116 1.23 15.95 2.02
CA VAL A 116 2.49 16.41 2.60
C VAL A 116 2.26 17.83 3.13
N LYS A 117 2.52 17.98 4.42
CA LYS A 117 2.38 19.28 5.08
C LYS A 117 3.60 20.16 4.85
N THR A 118 4.78 19.56 4.85
CA THR A 118 6.04 20.30 4.73
C THR A 118 7.03 19.49 3.90
N TRP A 119 7.64 20.14 2.90
CA TRP A 119 8.69 19.59 2.05
C TRP A 119 10.04 20.20 2.37
N ALA A 120 11.11 19.43 2.22
CA ALA A 120 12.48 19.91 2.14
C ALA A 120 13.07 19.54 0.78
N ASP A 121 13.65 20.52 0.11
CA ASP A 121 14.34 20.31 -1.16
C ASP A 121 15.84 20.13 -0.91
N SER A 122 16.44 19.18 -1.65
CA SER A 122 17.88 18.93 -1.62
C SER A 122 18.35 18.47 -3.00
N THR A 123 19.64 18.24 -3.12
CA THR A 123 20.25 17.73 -4.35
C THR A 123 21.01 16.45 -4.00
N SER A 124 20.78 15.38 -4.79
CA SER A 124 21.49 14.11 -4.60
C SER A 124 22.97 14.24 -5.04
N SER A 125 23.76 13.24 -4.68
CA SER A 125 25.17 13.16 -5.11
C SER A 125 25.33 13.15 -6.65
N LYS A 126 24.26 12.76 -7.37
CA LYS A 126 24.22 12.75 -8.84
C LYS A 126 23.67 14.04 -9.44
N GLY A 127 23.40 15.05 -8.62
CA GLY A 127 22.85 16.34 -9.07
C GLY A 127 21.34 16.33 -9.31
N GLU A 128 20.63 15.30 -8.90
CA GLU A 128 19.18 15.21 -9.03
C GLU A 128 18.48 15.99 -7.91
N ARG A 129 17.38 16.66 -8.25
CA ARG A 129 16.53 17.30 -7.25
C ARG A 129 15.80 16.23 -6.43
N VAL A 130 15.84 16.37 -5.12
CA VAL A 130 15.14 15.48 -4.20
C VAL A 130 14.16 16.32 -3.36
N ARG A 131 12.91 15.89 -3.30
CA ARG A 131 11.90 16.46 -2.42
C ARG A 131 11.57 15.45 -1.33
N THR A 132 11.87 15.81 -0.10
CA THR A 132 11.64 14.97 1.08
C THR A 132 10.46 15.51 1.87
N ALA A 133 9.48 14.66 2.14
CA ALA A 133 8.34 15.01 3.00
C ALA A 133 8.79 15.01 4.46
N LEU A 134 8.74 16.15 5.11
CA LEU A 134 9.10 16.29 6.53
C LEU A 134 7.93 15.95 7.46
N ALA A 135 6.70 16.16 6.99
CA ALA A 135 5.48 15.81 7.70
C ALA A 135 4.43 15.42 6.65
N TRP A 136 3.90 14.21 6.75
CA TRP A 136 2.93 13.71 5.79
C TRP A 136 1.98 12.69 6.41
N SER A 137 0.84 12.49 5.77
CA SER A 137 -0.19 11.56 6.23
C SER A 137 -0.85 10.84 5.06
N ILE A 138 -1.40 9.66 5.34
CA ILE A 138 -2.09 8.84 4.35
C ILE A 138 -3.60 9.08 4.52
N HIS A 139 -4.31 9.35 3.42
CA HIS A 139 -5.75 9.53 3.43
C HIS A 139 -6.51 8.44 2.68
N GLU A 140 -5.84 7.60 1.88
CA GLU A 140 -6.41 6.40 1.28
C GLU A 140 -5.31 5.43 0.87
N ALA A 141 -5.66 4.16 0.71
CA ALA A 141 -4.84 3.18 0.03
C ALA A 141 -5.63 2.58 -1.12
N SER A 142 -4.96 2.13 -2.17
CA SER A 142 -5.61 1.54 -3.33
C SER A 142 -4.91 0.28 -3.76
N PHE A 143 -5.70 -0.70 -4.21
CA PHE A 143 -5.17 -1.77 -5.03
C PHE A 143 -4.98 -1.24 -6.45
N VAL A 144 -3.81 -1.47 -7.01
CA VAL A 144 -3.42 -0.98 -8.34
C VAL A 144 -2.79 -2.10 -9.16
N PRO A 145 -2.88 -2.04 -10.50
CA PRO A 145 -2.22 -3.04 -11.36
C PRO A 145 -0.69 -3.01 -11.21
N ILE A 146 -0.13 -1.81 -11.10
CA ILE A 146 1.32 -1.56 -10.95
C ILE A 146 1.49 -0.43 -9.96
N GLY A 147 2.29 -0.66 -8.91
CA GLY A 147 2.57 0.35 -7.90
C GLY A 147 3.85 1.10 -8.16
N ALA A 148 3.92 2.38 -7.75
CA ALA A 148 5.14 3.17 -7.77
C ALA A 148 6.17 2.67 -6.74
N ASP A 149 5.71 2.20 -5.59
CA ASP A 149 6.51 1.55 -4.55
C ASP A 149 6.37 0.04 -4.72
N ALA A 150 7.37 -0.60 -5.32
CA ALA A 150 7.33 -2.03 -5.63
C ALA A 150 7.22 -2.92 -4.39
N GLY A 151 7.60 -2.43 -3.22
CA GLY A 151 7.48 -3.15 -1.95
C GLY A 151 6.12 -3.03 -1.28
N ALA A 152 5.23 -2.17 -1.80
CA ALA A 152 3.87 -2.01 -1.27
C ALA A 152 2.97 -3.11 -1.83
N VAL A 153 2.90 -4.22 -1.12
CA VAL A 153 2.18 -5.43 -1.53
C VAL A 153 1.49 -6.08 -0.33
N THR A 154 0.53 -6.98 -0.64
CA THR A 154 -0.11 -7.81 0.38
C THR A 154 0.92 -8.71 1.05
N ARG A 155 0.73 -8.95 2.35
CA ARG A 155 1.73 -9.63 3.18
C ARG A 155 1.51 -11.12 3.29
N SER A 156 2.64 -11.83 3.26
CA SER A 156 2.74 -13.20 3.75
C SER A 156 3.69 -13.22 4.94
N ILE A 157 3.30 -13.97 5.97
CA ILE A 157 4.15 -14.21 7.14
C ILE A 157 5.01 -15.44 6.82
N PRO A 158 6.32 -15.36 7.04
CA PRO A 158 7.24 -16.47 6.76
C PRO A 158 6.87 -17.74 7.52
#